data_61282488d4797f36586a06e1578af303
#
_entry.id   61282488d4797f36586a06e1578af303
#
_cell.length_a   1.000
_cell.length_b   1.000
_cell.length_c   1.000
_cell.angle_alpha   90.00
_cell.angle_beta   90.00
_cell.angle_gamma   90.00
#
_symmetry.space_group_name_H-M   'P 1'
#
loop_
_entity.id
_entity.type
_entity.pdbx_description
1 polymer ?
#
loop_
_entity_poly.entity_id
_entity_poly.type
_entity_poly.pdbx_seq_one_letter_code
_entity_poly.pdbx_strand_id
1 'polypeptide(L)'
;MLCLPGGIVIRPHRRRWEPLSRCVIALAALAIFGLEQALAADSTGVELPGYCKASGEVAGSLKCVGSDTMNNLVALWAEGFKKFYPSVREGIEGKGSASAPPALAEGTCTFGPMSRDWKPSEIDAFKSRHGYPPTVVPVAIDMLVVFVHKDNPLQGLSLEQVDAIFSKNRTGGAVADIRTWGDLGLEGEWKTKPISLYGRNATSGTYGYFKEFALFKGDFKPTVKEQPGSSAVVQAVASDRYGIGYSGFGYLTANVRAVPLAATSEAEPTPPEAEAAYAGDYPLARFLYLSVNHRPGTELDPLRREFLRYVLSREGQADVAKDGYLPVTAPVADQALVAAGVADR
;
A
#
# COMPACT_ATOMS: atom_id res chain seq x y z
N MET A 1 21.08 -10.36 -12.10
CA MET A 1 21.89 -10.53 -10.91
C MET A 1 22.76 -9.29 -10.77
N LEU A 2 22.27 -8.27 -10.10
CA LEU A 2 23.01 -7.03 -9.81
C LEU A 2 23.01 -6.88 -8.28
N CYS A 3 24.16 -7.17 -7.67
CA CYS A 3 24.40 -6.94 -6.25
C CYS A 3 24.51 -5.45 -5.98
N LEU A 4 23.67 -4.96 -5.07
CA LEU A 4 23.92 -3.71 -4.38
C LEU A 4 24.78 -4.02 -3.12
N PRO A 5 25.83 -3.29 -2.80
CA PRO A 5 26.62 -3.47 -1.59
C PRO A 5 25.94 -2.75 -0.42
N GLY A 6 25.68 -3.46 0.65
CA GLY A 6 25.18 -2.90 1.91
C GLY A 6 24.10 -3.74 2.59
N GLY A 7 24.35 -5.05 2.74
CA GLY A 7 23.47 -5.92 3.53
C GLY A 7 23.62 -5.68 5.01
N ILE A 8 22.59 -5.13 5.67
CA ILE A 8 22.44 -5.18 7.12
C ILE A 8 21.66 -6.44 7.44
N VAL A 9 22.34 -7.45 7.93
CA VAL A 9 21.74 -8.66 8.50
C VAL A 9 21.42 -8.38 9.94
N ILE A 10 20.16 -8.22 10.28
CA ILE A 10 19.70 -8.13 11.68
C ILE A 10 19.48 -9.56 12.16
N ARG A 11 20.33 -10.01 13.11
CA ARG A 11 20.13 -11.25 13.87
C ARG A 11 19.34 -10.95 15.15
N PRO A 12 18.37 -11.76 15.54
CA PRO A 12 17.60 -11.54 16.75
C PRO A 12 18.42 -11.92 18.00
N HIS A 13 18.68 -10.96 18.87
CA HIS A 13 19.16 -11.20 20.23
C HIS A 13 17.98 -11.44 21.17
N ARG A 14 17.78 -12.69 21.59
CA ARG A 14 16.95 -13.04 22.74
C ARG A 14 17.59 -12.45 24.02
N ARG A 15 16.91 -11.53 24.69
CA ARG A 15 17.15 -11.23 26.11
C ARG A 15 15.92 -11.62 26.93
N ARG A 16 16.17 -12.54 27.87
CA ARG A 16 15.26 -12.92 28.96
C ARG A 16 14.98 -11.70 29.83
N TRP A 17 13.75 -11.48 30.19
CA TRP A 17 13.34 -10.56 31.25
C TRP A 17 12.85 -11.39 32.43
N GLU A 18 13.50 -11.19 33.58
CA GLU A 18 13.01 -11.65 34.89
C GLU A 18 12.17 -10.53 35.54
N PRO A 19 11.20 -10.91 36.40
CA PRO A 19 10.25 -9.95 36.97
C PRO A 19 10.77 -9.40 38.31
N LEU A 20 10.72 -8.10 38.51
CA LEU A 20 10.87 -7.49 39.81
C LEU A 20 9.64 -6.62 40.17
N SER A 21 8.95 -7.20 41.14
CA SER A 21 8.36 -6.60 42.36
C SER A 21 7.53 -5.34 42.30
N ARG A 22 6.31 -5.55 42.76
CA ARG A 22 5.32 -4.61 43.30
C ARG A 22 5.90 -3.67 44.39
N CYS A 23 5.46 -2.42 44.41
CA CYS A 23 4.84 -1.72 45.59
C CYS A 23 4.56 -0.24 45.28
N VAL A 24 3.31 0.12 45.44
CA VAL A 24 2.73 1.11 46.37
C VAL A 24 2.50 2.55 45.91
N ILE A 25 1.24 2.90 45.91
CA ILE A 25 0.38 3.97 46.49
C ILE A 25 -0.05 5.09 45.54
N ALA A 26 -1.28 5.08 45.31
CA ALA A 26 -2.47 5.93 45.31
C ALA A 26 -2.35 7.43 45.73
N LEU A 27 -3.25 8.21 45.16
CA LEU A 27 -3.75 9.54 45.45
C LEU A 27 -3.22 10.70 44.58
N ALA A 28 -4.06 11.09 43.62
CA ALA A 28 -4.70 12.42 43.53
C ALA A 28 -5.64 12.47 42.33
N ALA A 29 -6.92 12.29 42.58
CA ALA A 29 -7.98 12.68 41.67
C ALA A 29 -8.25 14.19 41.88
N LEU A 30 -8.57 14.86 40.78
CA LEU A 30 -9.32 16.07 40.54
C LEU A 30 -8.56 17.20 39.83
N ALA A 31 -9.26 17.65 38.81
CA ALA A 31 -9.07 18.81 37.96
C ALA A 31 -8.17 18.54 36.72
N ILE A 32 -8.83 18.31 35.57
CA ILE A 32 -8.90 19.30 34.49
C ILE A 32 -9.68 18.66 33.35
N PHE A 33 -10.97 18.94 33.33
CA PHE A 33 -11.75 18.93 32.09
C PHE A 33 -11.28 20.13 31.27
N GLY A 34 -10.72 19.88 30.08
CA GLY A 34 -10.43 20.94 29.15
C GLY A 34 -9.02 20.89 28.58
N LEU A 35 -8.67 19.90 27.81
CA LEU A 35 -7.66 19.96 26.74
C LEU A 35 -7.58 18.61 25.96
N GLU A 36 -8.72 18.08 25.55
CA GLU A 36 -8.78 16.93 24.63
C GLU A 36 -9.01 17.40 23.20
N GLN A 37 -8.12 18.20 22.66
CA GLN A 37 -8.05 18.43 21.22
C GLN A 37 -6.63 18.89 20.83
N ALA A 38 -5.63 18.10 21.11
CA ALA A 38 -4.34 18.15 20.42
C ALA A 38 -3.51 17.01 20.98
N LEU A 39 -3.51 15.92 20.28
CA LEU A 39 -2.43 14.93 20.26
C LEU A 39 -3.02 13.60 19.76
N ALA A 40 -3.37 13.56 18.47
CA ALA A 40 -3.11 12.36 17.71
C ALA A 40 -1.58 12.27 17.69
N ALA A 41 -1.01 11.75 18.75
CA ALA A 41 0.42 11.53 18.86
C ALA A 41 0.78 10.53 17.78
N ASP A 42 1.60 11.01 16.86
CA ASP A 42 2.35 10.33 15.86
C ASP A 42 2.95 9.04 16.44
N SER A 43 2.28 7.92 16.22
CA SER A 43 2.72 6.60 16.70
C SER A 43 3.91 6.05 15.91
N THR A 44 4.45 6.82 14.95
CA THR A 44 5.55 6.38 14.06
C THR A 44 6.92 6.93 14.45
N GLY A 45 7.00 7.90 15.38
CA GLY A 45 8.28 8.45 15.87
C GLY A 45 9.14 9.16 14.80
N VAL A 46 8.56 9.53 13.66
CA VAL A 46 9.28 10.07 12.52
C VAL A 46 8.77 11.46 12.21
N GLU A 47 9.45 12.49 12.73
CA GLU A 47 9.21 13.87 12.35
C GLU A 47 9.75 14.14 10.94
N LEU A 48 8.86 14.11 9.95
CA LEU A 48 9.16 14.68 8.63
C LEU A 48 9.09 16.21 8.71
N PRO A 49 9.99 16.94 8.02
CA PRO A 49 9.94 18.39 7.97
C PRO A 49 8.66 18.86 7.29
N GLY A 50 8.13 19.99 7.75
CA GLY A 50 7.01 20.66 7.10
C GLY A 50 7.36 21.12 5.70
N TYR A 51 6.37 21.16 4.80
CA TYR A 51 6.59 21.65 3.46
C TYR A 51 6.86 23.16 3.46
N CYS A 52 8.01 23.56 2.98
CA CYS A 52 8.35 24.95 2.73
C CYS A 52 8.22 25.26 1.23
N LYS A 53 7.30 26.16 0.89
CA LYS A 53 7.11 26.61 -0.50
C LYS A 53 8.41 27.22 -1.03
N ALA A 54 8.87 26.75 -2.20
CA ALA A 54 10.02 27.36 -2.86
C ALA A 54 9.74 28.80 -3.32
N SER A 55 10.79 29.61 -3.40
CA SER A 55 10.72 30.92 -4.02
C SER A 55 10.48 30.76 -5.53
N GLY A 56 9.42 31.33 -6.04
CA GLY A 56 9.06 31.31 -7.45
C GLY A 56 7.67 30.74 -7.70
N GLU A 57 7.19 30.93 -8.90
CA GLU A 57 5.91 30.42 -9.34
C GLU A 57 6.08 29.01 -9.90
N VAL A 58 5.22 28.09 -9.44
CA VAL A 58 5.07 26.74 -10.01
C VAL A 58 3.71 26.65 -10.66
N ALA A 59 3.68 26.38 -11.94
CA ALA A 59 2.48 26.27 -12.75
C ALA A 59 2.61 25.11 -13.73
N GLY A 60 1.49 24.70 -14.31
CA GLY A 60 1.48 23.64 -15.32
C GLY A 60 0.41 22.59 -15.07
N SER A 61 0.56 21.45 -15.74
CA SER A 61 -0.36 20.32 -15.62
C SER A 61 0.26 19.20 -14.77
N LEU A 62 -0.30 18.95 -13.60
CA LEU A 62 -0.02 17.80 -12.77
C LEU A 62 -0.93 16.65 -13.21
N LYS A 63 -0.50 15.92 -14.24
CA LYS A 63 -1.26 14.79 -14.77
C LYS A 63 -0.71 13.48 -14.24
N CYS A 64 -1.53 12.74 -13.50
CA CYS A 64 -1.21 11.44 -12.93
C CYS A 64 -2.02 10.35 -13.63
N VAL A 65 -1.34 9.34 -14.21
CA VAL A 65 -1.97 8.19 -14.88
C VAL A 65 -1.42 6.91 -14.30
N GLY A 66 -2.26 6.07 -13.71
CA GLY A 66 -1.75 4.83 -13.10
C GLY A 66 -2.72 4.14 -12.15
N SER A 67 -2.21 3.82 -10.97
CA SER A 67 -2.88 3.00 -9.96
C SER A 67 -4.22 3.56 -9.49
N ASP A 68 -5.29 2.79 -9.64
CA ASP A 68 -6.58 3.06 -9.01
C ASP A 68 -6.50 3.00 -7.47
N THR A 69 -5.68 2.14 -6.93
CA THR A 69 -5.43 2.05 -5.48
C THR A 69 -5.03 3.41 -4.89
N MET A 70 -4.26 4.20 -5.61
CA MET A 70 -3.75 5.50 -5.16
C MET A 70 -4.62 6.69 -5.60
N ASN A 71 -5.77 6.45 -6.19
CA ASN A 71 -6.55 7.52 -6.84
C ASN A 71 -6.96 8.62 -5.85
N ASN A 72 -7.48 8.23 -4.68
CA ASN A 72 -7.87 9.16 -3.62
C ASN A 72 -6.66 9.89 -3.03
N LEU A 73 -5.58 9.16 -2.77
CA LEU A 73 -4.34 9.71 -2.22
C LEU A 73 -3.73 10.77 -3.13
N VAL A 74 -3.66 10.49 -4.44
CA VAL A 74 -3.17 11.46 -5.43
C VAL A 74 -4.07 12.69 -5.49
N ALA A 75 -5.39 12.53 -5.33
CA ALA A 75 -6.33 13.65 -5.28
C ALA A 75 -6.10 14.52 -4.02
N LEU A 76 -5.90 13.91 -2.85
CA LEU A 76 -5.57 14.63 -1.62
C LEU A 76 -4.26 15.42 -1.76
N TRP A 77 -3.22 14.81 -2.31
CA TRP A 77 -1.95 15.50 -2.57
C TRP A 77 -2.11 16.65 -3.57
N ALA A 78 -2.88 16.46 -4.64
CA ALA A 78 -3.11 17.51 -5.63
C ALA A 78 -3.87 18.69 -5.00
N GLU A 79 -4.91 18.42 -4.18
CA GLU A 79 -5.66 19.44 -3.45
C GLU A 79 -4.77 20.18 -2.45
N GLY A 80 -3.98 19.46 -1.66
CA GLY A 80 -3.06 20.05 -0.70
C GLY A 80 -1.98 20.90 -1.38
N PHE A 81 -1.39 20.41 -2.47
CA PHE A 81 -0.38 21.12 -3.25
C PHE A 81 -0.91 22.41 -3.88
N LYS A 82 -2.16 22.42 -4.36
CA LYS A 82 -2.80 23.62 -4.93
C LYS A 82 -2.95 24.76 -3.92
N LYS A 83 -2.97 24.50 -2.62
CA LYS A 83 -2.99 25.56 -1.59
C LYS A 83 -1.71 26.41 -1.66
N PHE A 84 -0.60 25.82 -2.09
CA PHE A 84 0.68 26.50 -2.29
C PHE A 84 0.84 27.04 -3.71
N TYR A 85 0.31 26.33 -4.71
CA TYR A 85 0.47 26.64 -6.14
C TYR A 85 -0.87 26.61 -6.89
N PRO A 86 -1.71 27.64 -6.74
CA PRO A 86 -3.06 27.68 -7.32
C PRO A 86 -3.13 27.60 -8.85
N SER A 87 -2.02 27.94 -9.53
CA SER A 87 -1.92 27.88 -11.00
C SER A 87 -1.71 26.45 -11.54
N VAL A 88 -1.52 25.46 -10.68
CA VAL A 88 -1.38 24.04 -11.08
C VAL A 88 -2.76 23.46 -11.40
N ARG A 89 -2.86 22.81 -12.55
CA ARG A 89 -4.06 22.10 -13.00
C ARG A 89 -3.83 20.60 -12.83
N GLU A 90 -4.67 19.95 -12.05
CA GLU A 90 -4.64 18.51 -11.82
C GLU A 90 -5.42 17.74 -12.89
N GLY A 91 -4.95 16.51 -13.19
CA GLY A 91 -5.65 15.51 -13.97
C GLY A 91 -5.28 14.12 -13.45
N ILE A 92 -6.24 13.36 -12.97
CA ILE A 92 -6.01 12.08 -12.33
C ILE A 92 -6.79 10.98 -13.06
N GLU A 93 -6.08 9.94 -13.52
CA GLU A 93 -6.64 8.81 -14.26
C GLU A 93 -6.22 7.49 -13.61
N GLY A 94 -7.10 6.92 -12.79
CA GLY A 94 -6.88 5.64 -12.09
C GLY A 94 -7.20 4.42 -12.94
N LYS A 95 -6.47 4.21 -14.04
CA LYS A 95 -6.68 3.12 -15.01
C LYS A 95 -5.97 1.80 -14.66
N GLY A 96 -5.30 1.74 -13.52
CA GLY A 96 -4.47 0.64 -13.09
C GLY A 96 -2.97 0.88 -13.35
N SER A 97 -2.10 0.28 -12.52
CA SER A 97 -0.64 0.50 -12.58
C SER A 97 -0.02 0.18 -13.94
N ALA A 98 -0.63 -0.71 -14.73
CA ALA A 98 -0.13 -1.04 -16.06
C ALA A 98 -0.24 0.12 -17.07
N SER A 99 -1.03 1.16 -16.78
CA SER A 99 -1.13 2.34 -17.64
C SER A 99 -0.04 3.39 -17.39
N ALA A 100 0.66 3.33 -16.25
CA ALA A 100 1.69 4.29 -15.89
C ALA A 100 2.96 4.20 -16.79
N PRO A 101 3.54 2.99 -17.03
CA PRO A 101 4.74 2.87 -17.85
C PRO A 101 4.60 3.45 -19.27
N PRO A 102 3.59 3.10 -20.07
CA PRO A 102 3.43 3.70 -21.40
C PRO A 102 3.15 5.21 -21.34
N ALA A 103 2.33 5.68 -20.39
CA ALA A 103 2.03 7.10 -20.26
C ALA A 103 3.28 7.94 -19.92
N LEU A 104 4.16 7.43 -19.07
CA LEU A 104 5.45 8.06 -18.76
C LEU A 104 6.41 8.00 -19.95
N ALA A 105 6.48 6.87 -20.64
CA ALA A 105 7.33 6.71 -21.81
C ALA A 105 6.92 7.65 -22.95
N GLU A 106 5.62 7.88 -23.13
CA GLU A 106 5.07 8.79 -24.14
C GLU A 106 5.05 10.27 -23.70
N GLY A 107 5.36 10.55 -22.42
CA GLY A 107 5.30 11.90 -21.88
C GLY A 107 3.87 12.46 -21.74
N THR A 108 2.85 11.59 -21.73
CA THR A 108 1.44 11.98 -21.62
C THR A 108 0.98 12.16 -20.17
N CYS A 109 1.82 11.87 -19.18
CA CYS A 109 1.59 12.16 -17.78
C CYS A 109 2.83 12.74 -17.10
N THR A 110 2.62 13.45 -15.98
CA THR A 110 3.68 14.04 -15.15
C THR A 110 4.24 13.00 -14.20
N PHE A 111 3.35 12.19 -13.59
CA PHE A 111 3.67 11.08 -12.70
C PHE A 111 2.86 9.84 -13.04
N GLY A 112 3.45 8.69 -12.76
CA GLY A 112 2.82 7.37 -12.84
C GLY A 112 2.65 6.76 -11.45
N PRO A 113 1.50 6.91 -10.78
CA PRO A 113 1.21 6.20 -9.53
C PRO A 113 1.17 4.70 -9.75
N MET A 114 1.86 3.92 -8.91
CA MET A 114 1.93 2.46 -9.02
C MET A 114 1.79 1.79 -7.66
N SER A 115 1.05 0.69 -7.62
CA SER A 115 0.87 -0.17 -6.44
C SER A 115 1.51 -1.55 -6.62
N ARG A 116 2.54 -1.62 -7.44
CA ARG A 116 3.47 -2.72 -7.66
C ARG A 116 4.75 -2.20 -8.27
N ASP A 117 5.78 -2.99 -8.24
CA ASP A 117 7.01 -2.70 -8.97
C ASP A 117 6.80 -2.68 -10.50
N TRP A 118 7.69 -2.00 -11.19
CA TRP A 118 7.79 -2.08 -12.64
C TRP A 118 8.20 -3.49 -13.06
N LYS A 119 7.54 -4.01 -14.07
CA LYS A 119 7.97 -5.28 -14.68
C LYS A 119 9.27 -5.06 -15.46
N PRO A 120 10.16 -6.08 -15.55
CA PRO A 120 11.37 -5.96 -16.35
C PRO A 120 11.11 -5.50 -17.81
N SER A 121 10.09 -6.03 -18.47
CA SER A 121 9.70 -5.62 -19.83
C SER A 121 9.24 -4.16 -19.93
N GLU A 122 8.61 -3.62 -18.89
CA GLU A 122 8.20 -2.21 -18.84
C GLU A 122 9.42 -1.29 -18.68
N ILE A 123 10.38 -1.69 -17.83
CA ILE A 123 11.67 -0.99 -17.67
C ILE A 123 12.47 -1.00 -18.97
N ASP A 124 12.55 -2.16 -19.65
CA ASP A 124 13.29 -2.30 -20.91
C ASP A 124 12.66 -1.45 -22.02
N ALA A 125 11.34 -1.43 -22.12
CA ALA A 125 10.64 -0.57 -23.07
C ALA A 125 10.90 0.93 -22.79
N PHE A 126 10.85 1.35 -21.52
CA PHE A 126 11.15 2.72 -21.14
C PHE A 126 12.62 3.10 -21.45
N LYS A 127 13.58 2.21 -21.08
CA LYS A 127 15.01 2.41 -21.38
C LYS A 127 15.28 2.49 -22.88
N SER A 128 14.63 1.66 -23.69
CA SER A 128 14.79 1.67 -25.15
C SER A 128 14.39 3.03 -25.76
N ARG A 129 13.42 3.71 -25.14
CA ARG A 129 12.94 5.02 -25.61
C ARG A 129 13.77 6.18 -25.10
N HIS A 130 14.20 6.13 -23.83
CA HIS A 130 14.80 7.29 -23.15
C HIS A 130 16.31 7.16 -22.91
N GLY A 131 16.86 5.95 -23.00
CA GLY A 131 18.26 5.68 -22.72
C GLY A 131 18.61 5.50 -21.24
N TYR A 132 17.61 5.59 -20.34
CA TYR A 132 17.75 5.45 -18.89
C TYR A 132 16.48 4.84 -18.27
N PRO A 133 16.54 4.24 -17.06
CA PRO A 133 15.35 3.71 -16.40
C PRO A 133 14.45 4.83 -15.85
N PRO A 134 13.16 4.54 -15.60
CA PRO A 134 12.30 5.47 -14.86
C PRO A 134 12.83 5.68 -13.45
N THR A 135 12.62 6.86 -12.88
CA THR A 135 12.82 7.10 -11.45
C THR A 135 11.57 6.68 -10.69
N VAL A 136 11.73 5.81 -9.69
CA VAL A 136 10.64 5.24 -8.90
C VAL A 136 10.80 5.70 -7.46
N VAL A 137 9.81 6.41 -6.95
CA VAL A 137 9.83 7.09 -5.65
C VAL A 137 8.83 6.39 -4.72
N PRO A 138 9.25 5.70 -3.65
CA PRO A 138 8.34 5.18 -2.64
C PRO A 138 7.71 6.34 -1.86
N VAL A 139 6.38 6.35 -1.73
CA VAL A 139 5.64 7.49 -1.19
C VAL A 139 4.66 7.14 -0.08
N ALA A 140 4.31 5.87 0.08
CA ALA A 140 3.45 5.37 1.14
C ALA A 140 3.66 3.87 1.31
N ILE A 141 3.21 3.32 2.44
CA ILE A 141 3.13 1.87 2.68
C ILE A 141 1.64 1.49 2.71
N ASP A 142 1.28 0.47 1.94
CA ASP A 142 -0.05 -0.12 1.91
C ASP A 142 0.00 -1.53 2.48
N MET A 143 -0.99 -1.89 3.26
CA MET A 143 -1.27 -3.28 3.61
C MET A 143 -2.33 -3.80 2.64
N LEU A 144 -1.93 -4.72 1.77
CA LEU A 144 -2.89 -5.44 0.95
C LEU A 144 -3.58 -6.50 1.79
N VAL A 145 -4.88 -6.37 1.97
CA VAL A 145 -5.66 -7.23 2.87
C VAL A 145 -6.64 -8.11 2.12
N VAL A 146 -6.94 -9.25 2.71
CA VAL A 146 -8.05 -10.12 2.32
C VAL A 146 -9.26 -9.71 3.14
N PHE A 147 -10.33 -9.31 2.45
CA PHE A 147 -11.60 -8.92 3.06
C PHE A 147 -12.62 -10.05 3.01
N VAL A 148 -13.39 -10.18 4.08
CA VAL A 148 -14.62 -10.97 4.16
C VAL A 148 -15.76 -10.09 4.64
N HIS A 149 -17.01 -10.55 4.46
CA HIS A 149 -18.17 -9.89 5.03
C HIS A 149 -18.03 -9.76 6.56
N LYS A 150 -18.53 -8.69 7.15
CA LYS A 150 -18.39 -8.40 8.60
C LYS A 150 -18.86 -9.54 9.51
N ASP A 151 -19.86 -10.33 9.09
CA ASP A 151 -20.44 -11.44 9.87
C ASP A 151 -19.70 -12.78 9.65
N ASN A 152 -18.67 -12.81 8.81
CA ASN A 152 -17.89 -14.04 8.58
C ASN A 152 -17.01 -14.36 9.79
N PRO A 153 -17.07 -15.55 10.38
CA PRO A 153 -16.35 -15.88 11.62
C PRO A 153 -14.89 -16.32 11.43
N LEU A 154 -14.36 -16.30 10.20
CA LEU A 154 -13.00 -16.75 9.91
C LEU A 154 -11.96 -15.97 10.72
N GLN A 155 -11.05 -16.64 11.42
CA GLN A 155 -10.10 -15.99 12.34
C GLN A 155 -8.77 -15.57 11.67
N GLY A 156 -8.35 -16.27 10.64
CA GLY A 156 -7.10 -16.00 9.93
C GLY A 156 -6.94 -16.91 8.72
N LEU A 157 -5.96 -16.59 7.87
CA LEU A 157 -5.56 -17.39 6.70
C LEU A 157 -4.04 -17.39 6.57
N SER A 158 -3.47 -18.54 6.19
CA SER A 158 -2.11 -18.56 5.67
C SER A 158 -2.10 -18.17 4.17
N LEU A 159 -0.94 -17.75 3.65
CA LEU A 159 -0.81 -17.46 2.22
C LEU A 159 -1.05 -18.70 1.35
N GLU A 160 -0.71 -19.91 1.83
CA GLU A 160 -1.05 -21.15 1.13
C GLU A 160 -2.57 -21.35 1.02
N GLN A 161 -3.33 -21.00 2.08
CA GLN A 161 -4.79 -21.04 2.03
C GLN A 161 -5.36 -19.97 1.11
N VAL A 162 -4.80 -18.75 1.12
CA VAL A 162 -5.17 -17.68 0.17
C VAL A 162 -4.94 -18.14 -1.26
N ASP A 163 -3.79 -18.75 -1.54
CA ASP A 163 -3.49 -19.33 -2.85
C ASP A 163 -4.50 -20.43 -3.23
N ALA A 164 -4.81 -21.36 -2.31
CA ALA A 164 -5.80 -22.43 -2.55
C ALA A 164 -7.23 -21.89 -2.79
N ILE A 165 -7.57 -20.72 -2.21
CA ILE A 165 -8.86 -20.05 -2.42
C ILE A 165 -8.92 -19.41 -3.80
N PHE A 166 -7.91 -18.65 -4.22
CA PHE A 166 -7.96 -17.78 -5.38
C PHE A 166 -7.30 -18.35 -6.63
N SER A 167 -6.30 -19.24 -6.49
CA SER A 167 -5.49 -19.77 -7.58
C SER A 167 -5.97 -21.15 -8.03
N LYS A 168 -5.83 -21.41 -9.33
CA LYS A 168 -6.05 -22.75 -9.89
C LYS A 168 -4.82 -23.66 -9.76
N ASN A 169 -3.63 -23.08 -9.51
CA ASN A 169 -2.35 -23.79 -9.52
C ASN A 169 -1.93 -24.30 -8.14
N ARG A 170 -2.25 -23.56 -7.07
CA ARG A 170 -1.83 -23.84 -5.68
C ARG A 170 -0.32 -23.98 -5.53
N THR A 171 0.40 -23.05 -6.15
CA THR A 171 1.88 -23.03 -6.15
C THR A 171 2.48 -22.75 -4.76
N GLY A 172 1.65 -22.23 -3.83
CA GLY A 172 2.01 -22.05 -2.42
C GLY A 172 2.10 -23.33 -1.59
N GLY A 173 1.72 -24.49 -2.17
CA GLY A 173 1.92 -25.78 -1.53
C GLY A 173 0.67 -26.42 -0.90
N ALA A 174 -0.49 -25.76 -0.94
CA ALA A 174 -1.73 -26.36 -0.43
C ALA A 174 -2.08 -27.65 -1.19
N VAL A 175 -2.36 -28.72 -0.42
CA VAL A 175 -2.65 -30.06 -0.99
C VAL A 175 -3.98 -30.09 -1.74
N ALA A 176 -5.00 -29.39 -1.23
CA ALA A 176 -6.35 -29.40 -1.77
C ALA A 176 -6.82 -27.99 -2.17
N ASP A 177 -7.78 -27.97 -3.08
CA ASP A 177 -8.51 -26.76 -3.46
C ASP A 177 -9.47 -26.35 -2.33
N ILE A 178 -9.58 -25.05 -2.06
CA ILE A 178 -10.53 -24.50 -1.10
C ILE A 178 -11.67 -23.84 -1.88
N ARG A 179 -12.89 -24.35 -1.70
CA ARG A 179 -14.09 -23.91 -2.45
C ARG A 179 -15.24 -23.49 -1.55
N THR A 180 -15.31 -24.04 -0.35
CA THR A 180 -16.34 -23.78 0.62
C THR A 180 -15.76 -23.23 1.91
N TRP A 181 -16.58 -22.55 2.67
CA TRP A 181 -16.18 -22.08 4.00
C TRP A 181 -15.90 -23.25 4.97
N GLY A 182 -16.52 -24.42 4.74
CA GLY A 182 -16.23 -25.64 5.48
C GLY A 182 -14.84 -26.20 5.23
N ASP A 183 -14.26 -25.99 4.04
CA ASP A 183 -12.87 -26.37 3.73
C ASP A 183 -11.85 -25.58 4.59
N LEU A 184 -12.29 -24.45 5.17
CA LEU A 184 -11.53 -23.63 6.12
C LEU A 184 -11.90 -23.92 7.58
N GLY A 185 -12.65 -25.02 7.85
CA GLY A 185 -13.04 -25.42 9.18
C GLY A 185 -14.26 -24.69 9.76
N LEU A 186 -14.97 -23.88 8.97
CA LEU A 186 -16.19 -23.23 9.45
C LEU A 186 -17.35 -24.23 9.49
N GLU A 187 -18.06 -24.23 10.62
CA GLU A 187 -19.17 -25.15 10.90
C GLU A 187 -20.54 -24.47 10.76
N GLY A 188 -21.61 -25.24 11.03
CA GLY A 188 -22.99 -24.76 11.01
C GLY A 188 -23.43 -24.33 9.61
N GLU A 189 -24.04 -23.15 9.50
CA GLU A 189 -24.55 -22.60 8.25
C GLU A 189 -23.44 -22.34 7.20
N TRP A 190 -22.19 -22.17 7.62
CA TRP A 190 -21.06 -21.89 6.75
C TRP A 190 -20.49 -23.14 6.07
N LYS A 191 -20.65 -24.32 6.69
CA LYS A 191 -19.97 -25.55 6.30
C LYS A 191 -20.08 -25.91 4.82
N THR A 192 -21.26 -25.76 4.24
CA THR A 192 -21.53 -26.14 2.83
C THR A 192 -21.58 -24.96 1.88
N LYS A 193 -21.37 -23.74 2.38
CA LYS A 193 -21.50 -22.54 1.56
C LYS A 193 -20.28 -22.34 0.66
N PRO A 194 -20.49 -22.17 -0.65
CA PRO A 194 -19.40 -21.86 -1.57
C PRO A 194 -18.85 -20.47 -1.29
N ILE A 195 -17.54 -20.29 -1.51
CA ILE A 195 -16.85 -19.00 -1.41
C ILE A 195 -17.03 -18.24 -2.72
N SER A 196 -17.62 -17.04 -2.67
CA SER A 196 -17.68 -16.12 -3.80
C SER A 196 -16.38 -15.29 -3.87
N LEU A 197 -15.66 -15.38 -4.98
CA LEU A 197 -14.35 -14.73 -5.14
C LEU A 197 -14.48 -13.38 -5.86
N TYR A 198 -13.93 -12.32 -5.28
CA TYR A 198 -13.87 -10.98 -5.85
C TYR A 198 -12.44 -10.49 -5.95
N GLY A 199 -12.05 -9.95 -7.09
CA GLY A 199 -10.70 -9.49 -7.35
C GLY A 199 -10.65 -8.34 -8.33
N ARG A 200 -9.44 -7.99 -8.73
CA ARG A 200 -9.15 -6.93 -9.70
C ARG A 200 -8.81 -7.53 -11.06
N ASN A 201 -8.88 -6.72 -12.09
CA ASN A 201 -8.44 -7.11 -13.44
C ASN A 201 -6.92 -6.99 -13.61
N ALA A 202 -6.39 -7.51 -14.71
CA ALA A 202 -4.96 -7.61 -14.98
C ALA A 202 -4.23 -6.25 -15.16
N THR A 203 -4.94 -5.14 -15.35
CA THR A 203 -4.34 -3.79 -15.41
C THR A 203 -3.99 -3.25 -14.04
N SER A 204 -4.63 -3.77 -12.98
CA SER A 204 -4.43 -3.37 -11.60
C SER A 204 -3.05 -3.79 -11.08
N GLY A 205 -2.35 -2.85 -10.42
CA GLY A 205 -1.13 -3.16 -9.67
C GLY A 205 -1.42 -4.10 -8.50
N THR A 206 -2.57 -3.92 -7.84
CA THR A 206 -3.02 -4.80 -6.75
C THR A 206 -3.25 -6.25 -7.22
N TYR A 207 -3.81 -6.44 -8.41
CA TYR A 207 -3.87 -7.77 -9.05
C TYR A 207 -2.47 -8.37 -9.25
N GLY A 208 -1.55 -7.57 -9.81
CA GLY A 208 -0.18 -8.05 -10.08
C GLY A 208 0.57 -8.42 -8.80
N TYR A 209 0.49 -7.57 -7.78
CA TYR A 209 1.11 -7.81 -6.48
C TYR A 209 0.51 -9.05 -5.78
N PHE A 210 -0.82 -9.15 -5.73
CA PHE A 210 -1.50 -10.30 -5.12
C PHE A 210 -1.14 -11.61 -5.85
N LYS A 211 -1.11 -11.59 -7.19
CA LYS A 211 -0.67 -12.75 -7.99
C LYS A 211 0.75 -13.17 -7.64
N GLU A 212 1.65 -12.22 -7.48
CA GLU A 212 3.07 -12.50 -7.22
C GLU A 212 3.31 -13.04 -5.81
N PHE A 213 2.76 -12.38 -4.80
CA PHE A 213 3.10 -12.65 -3.39
C PHE A 213 2.09 -13.55 -2.68
N ALA A 214 0.79 -13.42 -2.95
CA ALA A 214 -0.23 -14.23 -2.30
C ALA A 214 -0.60 -15.50 -3.07
N LEU A 215 -0.41 -15.52 -4.41
CA LEU A 215 -0.65 -16.70 -5.23
C LEU A 215 0.64 -17.33 -5.74
N PHE A 216 1.81 -16.92 -5.23
CA PHE A 216 3.11 -17.47 -5.61
C PHE A 216 3.28 -17.60 -7.15
N LYS A 217 2.83 -16.53 -7.86
CA LYS A 217 2.77 -16.43 -9.35
C LYS A 217 1.76 -17.36 -10.00
N GLY A 218 0.93 -18.08 -9.25
CA GLY A 218 -0.17 -18.90 -9.75
C GLY A 218 -1.23 -18.08 -10.49
N ASP A 219 -1.99 -18.73 -11.38
CA ASP A 219 -3.08 -18.08 -12.11
C ASP A 219 -4.38 -18.05 -11.29
N PHE A 220 -5.09 -16.96 -11.36
CA PHE A 220 -6.40 -16.87 -10.74
C PHE A 220 -7.40 -17.90 -11.27
N LYS A 221 -8.29 -18.38 -10.42
CA LYS A 221 -9.45 -19.18 -10.82
C LYS A 221 -10.34 -18.36 -11.78
N PRO A 222 -10.95 -18.99 -12.79
CA PRO A 222 -11.88 -18.30 -13.69
C PRO A 222 -13.16 -17.85 -13.01
N THR A 223 -13.43 -18.31 -11.78
CA THR A 223 -14.56 -17.93 -10.93
C THR A 223 -14.33 -16.62 -10.17
N VAL A 224 -13.15 -16.04 -10.22
CA VAL A 224 -12.90 -14.72 -9.63
C VAL A 224 -13.65 -13.66 -10.42
N LYS A 225 -14.59 -12.98 -9.74
CA LYS A 225 -15.38 -11.89 -10.32
C LYS A 225 -14.54 -10.62 -10.32
N GLU A 226 -14.02 -10.25 -11.49
CA GLU A 226 -13.19 -9.06 -11.66
C GLU A 226 -13.98 -7.78 -11.42
N GLN A 227 -13.42 -6.88 -10.62
CA GLN A 227 -13.99 -5.57 -10.30
C GLN A 227 -13.13 -4.45 -10.91
N PRO A 228 -13.74 -3.34 -11.33
CA PRO A 228 -13.02 -2.25 -12.00
C PRO A 228 -12.08 -1.48 -11.07
N GLY A 229 -12.39 -1.41 -9.77
CA GLY A 229 -11.64 -0.62 -8.79
C GLY A 229 -11.59 -1.27 -7.41
N SER A 230 -10.75 -0.71 -6.54
CA SER A 230 -10.55 -1.16 -5.16
C SER A 230 -11.82 -1.06 -4.34
N SER A 231 -12.53 0.07 -4.42
CA SER A 231 -13.84 0.26 -3.76
C SER A 231 -14.88 -0.76 -4.21
N ALA A 232 -14.90 -1.10 -5.51
CA ALA A 232 -15.86 -2.04 -6.05
C ALA A 232 -15.66 -3.46 -5.51
N VAL A 233 -14.41 -3.89 -5.27
CA VAL A 233 -14.13 -5.18 -4.60
C VAL A 233 -14.74 -5.18 -3.20
N VAL A 234 -14.46 -4.13 -2.41
CA VAL A 234 -14.95 -4.03 -1.02
C VAL A 234 -16.47 -3.98 -0.97
N GLN A 235 -17.12 -3.22 -1.86
CA GLN A 235 -18.59 -3.16 -1.96
C GLN A 235 -19.19 -4.52 -2.34
N ALA A 236 -18.56 -5.25 -3.25
CA ALA A 236 -19.03 -6.58 -3.65
C ALA A 236 -18.96 -7.58 -2.48
N VAL A 237 -17.87 -7.57 -1.71
CA VAL A 237 -17.73 -8.39 -0.49
C VAL A 237 -18.72 -7.95 0.60
N ALA A 238 -18.94 -6.64 0.78
CA ALA A 238 -19.91 -6.10 1.74
C ALA A 238 -21.35 -6.52 1.44
N SER A 239 -21.67 -6.79 0.17
CA SER A 239 -22.99 -7.17 -0.30
C SER A 239 -23.19 -8.69 -0.41
N ASP A 240 -22.13 -9.49 -0.26
CA ASP A 240 -22.16 -10.94 -0.35
C ASP A 240 -21.62 -11.57 0.94
N ARG A 241 -22.54 -12.12 1.76
CA ARG A 241 -22.20 -12.72 3.05
C ARG A 241 -21.14 -13.82 2.94
N TYR A 242 -21.08 -14.50 1.81
CA TYR A 242 -20.14 -15.58 1.52
C TYR A 242 -18.98 -15.14 0.62
N GLY A 243 -18.84 -13.82 0.45
CA GLY A 243 -17.81 -13.22 -0.37
C GLY A 243 -16.45 -13.15 0.34
N ILE A 244 -15.40 -13.28 -0.46
CA ILE A 244 -14.02 -12.97 -0.12
C ILE A 244 -13.39 -12.17 -1.25
N GLY A 245 -12.57 -11.20 -0.91
CA GLY A 245 -11.87 -10.38 -1.91
C GLY A 245 -10.60 -9.78 -1.33
N TYR A 246 -9.84 -9.05 -2.16
CA TYR A 246 -8.62 -8.38 -1.72
C TYR A 246 -8.56 -6.94 -2.22
N SER A 247 -8.06 -6.05 -1.37
CA SER A 247 -7.86 -4.63 -1.69
C SER A 247 -6.86 -4.00 -0.71
N GLY A 248 -6.45 -2.75 -0.92
CA GLY A 248 -5.68 -1.99 0.06
C GLY A 248 -6.48 -1.74 1.34
N PHE A 249 -5.79 -1.68 2.48
CA PHE A 249 -6.39 -1.47 3.80
C PHE A 249 -7.19 -0.16 3.89
N GLY A 250 -6.75 0.91 3.21
CA GLY A 250 -7.45 2.21 3.16
C GLY A 250 -8.87 2.15 2.60
N TYR A 251 -9.28 1.03 1.97
CA TYR A 251 -10.64 0.82 1.49
C TYR A 251 -11.56 0.09 2.49
N LEU A 252 -11.09 -0.19 3.72
CA LEU A 252 -11.89 -0.82 4.78
C LEU A 252 -13.17 -0.03 5.05
N THR A 253 -14.30 -0.75 5.14
CA THR A 253 -15.61 -0.18 5.50
C THR A 253 -16.25 -0.99 6.63
N ALA A 254 -17.25 -0.43 7.30
CA ALA A 254 -17.93 -1.07 8.42
C ALA A 254 -18.64 -2.41 8.08
N ASN A 255 -18.87 -2.71 6.79
CA ASN A 255 -19.57 -3.92 6.35
C ASN A 255 -18.62 -5.05 5.94
N VAL A 256 -17.31 -4.82 5.98
CA VAL A 256 -16.29 -5.84 5.77
C VAL A 256 -15.30 -5.84 6.90
N ARG A 257 -14.57 -6.93 7.06
CA ARG A 257 -13.42 -6.99 7.95
C ARG A 257 -12.21 -7.56 7.24
N ALA A 258 -11.04 -7.07 7.60
CA ALA A 258 -9.78 -7.63 7.17
C ALA A 258 -9.49 -8.92 7.93
N VAL A 259 -9.02 -9.94 7.22
CA VAL A 259 -8.62 -11.23 7.80
C VAL A 259 -7.13 -11.15 8.16
N PRO A 260 -6.73 -11.51 9.40
CA PRO A 260 -5.33 -11.68 9.75
C PRO A 260 -4.64 -12.70 8.83
N LEU A 261 -3.40 -12.43 8.42
CA LEU A 261 -2.66 -13.28 7.49
C LEU A 261 -1.37 -13.82 8.12
N ALA A 262 -1.10 -15.11 7.87
CA ALA A 262 0.16 -15.75 8.20
C ALA A 262 0.97 -15.99 6.92
N ALA A 263 2.29 -15.80 6.99
CA ALA A 263 3.18 -16.05 5.85
C ALA A 263 3.19 -17.53 5.45
N THR A 264 3.03 -18.45 6.42
CA THR A 264 2.95 -19.90 6.23
C THR A 264 1.87 -20.50 7.12
N SER A 265 1.48 -21.74 6.85
CA SER A 265 0.51 -22.48 7.68
C SER A 265 0.99 -22.79 9.11
N GLU A 266 2.30 -22.67 9.37
CA GLU A 266 2.92 -22.89 10.67
C GLU A 266 3.05 -21.61 11.51
N ALA A 267 2.85 -20.44 10.89
CA ALA A 267 2.93 -19.15 11.55
C ALA A 267 1.56 -18.68 12.08
N GLU A 268 1.59 -17.91 13.16
CA GLU A 268 0.37 -17.27 13.66
C GLU A 268 -0.08 -16.14 12.73
N PRO A 269 -1.38 -16.04 12.44
CA PRO A 269 -1.91 -14.96 11.61
C PRO A 269 -1.72 -13.58 12.26
N THR A 270 -1.08 -12.68 11.54
CA THR A 270 -0.82 -11.30 11.96
C THR A 270 -1.93 -10.38 11.45
N PRO A 271 -2.56 -9.58 12.31
CA PRO A 271 -3.54 -8.58 11.88
C PRO A 271 -2.86 -7.46 11.07
N PRO A 272 -3.60 -6.79 10.17
CA PRO A 272 -3.06 -5.66 9.38
C PRO A 272 -3.00 -4.40 10.24
N GLU A 273 -2.00 -4.32 11.09
CA GLU A 273 -1.71 -3.21 11.99
C GLU A 273 -0.43 -2.48 11.57
N ALA A 274 -0.33 -1.19 11.89
CA ALA A 274 0.78 -0.35 11.47
C ALA A 274 2.13 -0.90 11.96
N GLU A 275 2.19 -1.33 13.24
CA GLU A 275 3.38 -1.89 13.87
C GLU A 275 3.87 -3.13 13.12
N ALA A 276 2.96 -4.02 12.74
CA ALA A 276 3.29 -5.25 12.00
C ALA A 276 3.79 -4.93 10.58
N ALA A 277 3.22 -3.91 9.93
CA ALA A 277 3.67 -3.49 8.61
C ALA A 277 5.07 -2.87 8.64
N TYR A 278 5.36 -1.99 9.61
CA TYR A 278 6.69 -1.38 9.77
C TYR A 278 7.75 -2.39 10.22
N ALA A 279 7.39 -3.38 11.02
CA ALA A 279 8.27 -4.47 11.44
C ALA A 279 8.56 -5.48 10.31
N GLY A 280 7.73 -5.49 9.24
CA GLY A 280 7.81 -6.48 8.18
C GLY A 280 7.16 -7.82 8.53
N ASP A 281 6.35 -7.85 9.59
CA ASP A 281 5.66 -9.06 10.08
C ASP A 281 4.34 -9.32 9.33
N TYR A 282 3.72 -8.26 8.76
CA TYR A 282 2.53 -8.44 7.93
C TYR A 282 2.93 -8.86 6.51
N PRO A 283 2.52 -10.05 6.03
CA PRO A 283 3.12 -10.67 4.83
C PRO A 283 2.81 -9.97 3.51
N LEU A 284 1.78 -9.13 3.45
CA LEU A 284 1.37 -8.41 2.25
C LEU A 284 1.49 -6.87 2.39
N ALA A 285 2.42 -6.41 3.23
CA ALA A 285 2.82 -5.00 3.24
C ALA A 285 3.65 -4.66 1.99
N ARG A 286 3.41 -3.48 1.39
CA ARG A 286 4.10 -3.04 0.16
C ARG A 286 4.26 -1.54 0.12
N PHE A 287 5.25 -1.08 -0.62
CA PHE A 287 5.31 0.33 -1.00
C PHE A 287 4.30 0.67 -2.11
N LEU A 288 3.79 1.90 -2.03
CA LEU A 288 3.16 2.60 -3.14
C LEU A 288 4.16 3.61 -3.71
N TYR A 289 4.16 3.76 -5.02
CA TYR A 289 5.19 4.51 -5.73
C TYR A 289 4.60 5.63 -6.59
N LEU A 290 5.32 6.73 -6.69
CA LEU A 290 5.22 7.68 -7.79
C LEU A 290 6.40 7.47 -8.73
N SER A 291 6.13 7.14 -9.98
CA SER A 291 7.16 7.02 -11.00
C SER A 291 7.21 8.30 -11.83
N VAL A 292 8.40 8.72 -12.21
CA VAL A 292 8.62 9.93 -12.99
C VAL A 292 9.68 9.68 -14.08
N ASN A 293 9.47 10.32 -15.24
CA ASN A 293 10.49 10.37 -16.27
C ASN A 293 11.50 11.47 -15.93
N HIS A 294 12.63 11.06 -15.39
CA HIS A 294 13.72 11.94 -14.99
C HIS A 294 15.06 11.38 -15.46
N ARG A 295 15.80 12.19 -16.21
CA ARG A 295 17.14 11.81 -16.69
C ARG A 295 18.14 11.90 -15.53
N PRO A 296 18.88 10.84 -15.20
CA PRO A 296 19.90 10.91 -14.16
C PRO A 296 20.92 12.02 -14.40
N GLY A 297 21.29 12.74 -13.33
CA GLY A 297 22.25 13.85 -13.40
C GLY A 297 21.70 15.16 -13.96
N THR A 298 20.39 15.27 -14.18
CA THR A 298 19.72 16.53 -14.50
C THR A 298 18.81 16.97 -13.36
N GLU A 299 18.45 18.25 -13.31
CA GLU A 299 17.43 18.72 -12.38
C GLU A 299 16.02 18.37 -12.86
N LEU A 300 15.13 18.06 -11.92
CA LEU A 300 13.71 18.02 -12.19
C LEU A 300 13.19 19.43 -12.47
N ASP A 301 12.20 19.53 -13.36
CA ASP A 301 11.48 20.80 -13.52
C ASP A 301 10.78 21.19 -12.19
N PRO A 302 10.51 22.49 -11.99
CA PRO A 302 9.98 23.00 -10.73
C PRO A 302 8.68 22.29 -10.27
N LEU A 303 7.77 21.96 -11.20
CA LEU A 303 6.51 21.31 -10.84
C LEU A 303 6.74 19.90 -10.27
N ARG A 304 7.58 19.09 -10.94
CA ARG A 304 7.87 17.72 -10.47
C ARG A 304 8.66 17.74 -9.17
N ARG A 305 9.65 18.61 -9.08
CA ARG A 305 10.47 18.76 -7.87
C ARG A 305 9.62 19.15 -6.66
N GLU A 306 8.85 20.22 -6.77
CA GLU A 306 8.04 20.72 -5.65
C GLU A 306 6.92 19.77 -5.27
N PHE A 307 6.32 19.07 -6.23
CA PHE A 307 5.31 18.07 -5.91
C PHE A 307 5.88 16.88 -5.13
N LEU A 308 7.08 16.37 -5.49
CA LEU A 308 7.74 15.32 -4.71
C LEU A 308 8.14 15.80 -3.31
N ARG A 309 8.62 17.05 -3.18
CA ARG A 309 8.91 17.65 -1.87
C ARG A 309 7.66 17.76 -1.00
N TYR A 310 6.53 18.14 -1.61
CA TYR A 310 5.25 18.18 -0.90
C TYR A 310 4.79 16.79 -0.47
N VAL A 311 4.77 15.82 -1.37
CA VAL A 311 4.34 14.44 -1.11
C VAL A 311 5.14 13.81 0.04
N LEU A 312 6.45 14.05 0.08
CA LEU A 312 7.37 13.50 1.10
C LEU A 312 7.59 14.44 2.31
N SER A 313 6.79 15.48 2.45
CA SER A 313 6.75 16.35 3.62
C SER A 313 5.77 15.85 4.67
N ARG A 314 5.79 16.45 5.86
CA ARG A 314 4.81 16.18 6.92
C ARG A 314 3.36 16.34 6.44
N GLU A 315 3.06 17.38 5.68
CA GLU A 315 1.72 17.66 5.14
C GLU A 315 1.29 16.59 4.14
N GLY A 316 2.16 16.23 3.20
CA GLY A 316 1.88 15.18 2.22
C GLY A 316 1.75 13.79 2.85
N GLN A 317 2.51 13.51 3.91
CA GLN A 317 2.41 12.24 4.64
C GLN A 317 1.23 12.22 5.61
N ALA A 318 0.72 13.38 6.07
CA ALA A 318 -0.57 13.46 6.74
C ALA A 318 -1.73 13.10 5.80
N ASP A 319 -1.65 13.46 4.52
CA ASP A 319 -2.61 13.00 3.50
C ASP A 319 -2.56 11.47 3.28
N VAL A 320 -1.36 10.85 3.38
CA VAL A 320 -1.20 9.39 3.35
C VAL A 320 -1.98 8.73 4.49
N ALA A 321 -1.79 9.22 5.72
CA ALA A 321 -2.50 8.70 6.90
C ALA A 321 -4.02 8.92 6.79
N LYS A 322 -4.45 10.07 6.28
CA LYS A 322 -5.86 10.42 6.06
C LYS A 322 -6.56 9.48 5.07
N ASP A 323 -5.84 8.99 4.05
CA ASP A 323 -6.37 8.02 3.07
C ASP A 323 -6.28 6.56 3.57
N GLY A 324 -5.81 6.34 4.81
CA GLY A 324 -5.73 5.03 5.44
C GLY A 324 -4.50 4.21 5.05
N TYR A 325 -3.48 4.84 4.48
CA TYR A 325 -2.16 4.24 4.26
C TYR A 325 -1.18 4.63 5.37
N LEU A 326 -0.03 3.97 5.40
CA LEU A 326 1.01 4.28 6.37
C LEU A 326 2.05 5.22 5.75
N PRO A 327 2.44 6.29 6.46
CA PRO A 327 3.51 7.19 6.04
C PRO A 327 4.83 6.46 5.84
N VAL A 328 5.65 6.95 4.91
CA VAL A 328 7.04 6.49 4.82
C VAL A 328 7.87 7.09 5.96
N THR A 329 8.91 6.38 6.38
CA THR A 329 9.83 6.88 7.41
C THR A 329 10.73 7.99 6.86
N ALA A 330 11.27 8.87 7.72
CA ALA A 330 12.17 9.95 7.29
C ALA A 330 13.37 9.45 6.48
N PRO A 331 14.07 8.36 6.88
CA PRO A 331 15.15 7.81 6.06
C PRO A 331 14.69 7.38 4.66
N VAL A 332 13.48 6.81 4.53
CA VAL A 332 12.92 6.42 3.23
C VAL A 332 12.61 7.65 2.39
N ALA A 333 12.00 8.68 2.99
CA ALA A 333 11.69 9.94 2.31
C ALA A 333 12.94 10.67 1.84
N ASP A 334 14.01 10.72 2.67
CA ASP A 334 15.29 11.33 2.31
C ASP A 334 15.96 10.61 1.14
N GLN A 335 16.06 9.28 1.21
CA GLN A 335 16.60 8.47 0.14
C GLN A 335 15.81 8.61 -1.16
N ALA A 336 14.48 8.69 -1.05
CA ALA A 336 13.58 8.86 -2.18
C ALA A 336 13.79 10.22 -2.89
N LEU A 337 13.93 11.31 -2.13
CA LEU A 337 14.23 12.64 -2.67
C LEU A 337 15.59 12.69 -3.35
N VAL A 338 16.63 12.13 -2.71
CA VAL A 338 17.98 12.04 -3.29
C VAL A 338 17.95 11.23 -4.60
N ALA A 339 17.29 10.07 -4.62
CA ALA A 339 17.16 9.24 -5.82
C ALA A 339 16.40 9.95 -6.96
N ALA A 340 15.47 10.84 -6.61
CA ALA A 340 14.73 11.67 -7.56
C ALA A 340 15.50 12.93 -8.02
N GLY A 341 16.74 13.14 -7.57
CA GLY A 341 17.52 14.34 -7.90
C GLY A 341 17.03 15.62 -7.20
N VAL A 342 16.31 15.47 -6.11
CA VAL A 342 15.83 16.57 -5.26
C VAL A 342 16.76 16.66 -4.05
N ALA A 343 17.82 17.45 -4.16
CA ALA A 343 18.95 17.41 -3.22
C ALA A 343 18.71 18.16 -1.89
N ASP A 344 17.74 19.09 -1.82
CA ASP A 344 17.50 19.92 -0.62
C ASP A 344 16.01 19.89 -0.24
N ARG A 345 15.75 19.64 1.06
CA ARG A 345 14.43 19.79 1.70
C ARG A 345 14.14 21.22 2.05
#